data_e9e636b92a6d120deeea49f7936dbaa6
#
_entry.id   e9e636b92a6d120deeea49f7936dbaa6
#
_cell.length_a   1.000
_cell.length_b   1.000
_cell.length_c   1.000
_cell.angle_alpha   90.00
_cell.angle_beta   90.00
_cell.angle_gamma   90.00
#
_symmetry.space_group_name_H-M   'P 1'
#
loop_
_entity.id
_entity.type
_entity.pdbx_description
1 polymer ?
#
loop_
_entity_poly.entity_id
_entity_poly.type
_entity_poly.pdbx_seq_one_letter_code
_entity_poly.pdbx_strand_id
1 'polypeptide(L)'
;MAGVSRQQYVSDIKIVRVMCTGRVDLAFIFRALLNGKDGVFIGGCWPGECHYLTQGNYGALSTLHIGRKLLEMIELSPDRLRLDYISASEGSRYAEVINDFSSKVKALGPLGKGEGIDETVLRRKLEVVYNLVPYIKLVERERLRVPVRSVEAYNAFFDSDEFDKIFQDLVADKVELSQIMTILREKPCSAGEISEIIGVTPGEAANQLNRTARQGFIEFDESQMRFCVV
;
A
#
# COMPACT_ATOMS: atom_id res chain seq x y z
N MET A 1 -8.72 -26.98 2.21
CA MET A 1 -8.21 -28.25 2.79
C MET A 1 -8.06 -28.22 4.32
N ALA A 2 -7.54 -27.12 4.94
CA ALA A 2 -7.37 -27.04 6.40
C ALA A 2 -8.64 -27.40 7.20
N GLY A 3 -9.83 -26.98 6.75
CA GLY A 3 -11.09 -27.33 7.38
C GLY A 3 -11.45 -28.81 7.29
N VAL A 4 -11.12 -29.48 6.19
CA VAL A 4 -11.36 -30.91 6.00
C VAL A 4 -10.42 -31.76 6.84
N SER A 5 -9.17 -31.29 6.99
CA SER A 5 -8.15 -31.95 7.85
C SER A 5 -8.29 -31.58 9.32
N ARG A 6 -9.34 -30.88 9.74
CA ARG A 6 -9.61 -30.44 11.12
C ARG A 6 -8.46 -29.65 11.76
N GLN A 7 -7.68 -28.94 10.94
CA GLN A 7 -6.62 -28.08 11.45
C GLN A 7 -7.23 -26.86 12.18
N GLN A 8 -6.68 -26.56 13.35
CA GLN A 8 -7.09 -25.41 14.15
C GLN A 8 -6.27 -24.18 13.73
N TYR A 9 -6.96 -23.12 13.37
CA TYR A 9 -6.36 -21.82 13.10
C TYR A 9 -7.27 -20.70 13.60
N VAL A 10 -6.75 -19.49 13.69
CA VAL A 10 -7.48 -18.33 14.22
C VAL A 10 -8.78 -18.07 13.45
N SER A 11 -9.84 -17.65 14.16
CA SER A 11 -11.18 -17.40 13.61
C SER A 11 -11.42 -15.96 13.19
N ASP A 12 -10.53 -15.03 13.54
CA ASP A 12 -10.62 -13.60 13.30
C ASP A 12 -10.13 -13.17 11.90
N ILE A 13 -10.16 -14.10 10.95
CA ILE A 13 -9.83 -13.88 9.55
C ILE A 13 -11.07 -13.84 8.67
N LYS A 14 -10.99 -13.08 7.57
CA LYS A 14 -11.97 -13.08 6.48
C LYS A 14 -11.30 -13.58 5.21
N ILE A 15 -11.76 -14.72 4.70
CA ILE A 15 -11.19 -15.35 3.52
C ILE A 15 -11.92 -14.85 2.27
N VAL A 16 -11.17 -14.31 1.33
CA VAL A 16 -11.64 -13.98 -0.02
C VAL A 16 -10.95 -14.91 -1.00
N ARG A 17 -11.74 -15.77 -1.67
CA ARG A 17 -11.21 -16.69 -2.67
C ARG A 17 -11.07 -16.00 -4.02
N VAL A 18 -9.88 -16.07 -4.60
CA VAL A 18 -9.58 -15.63 -5.96
C VAL A 18 -9.11 -16.81 -6.80
N MET A 19 -9.31 -16.75 -8.11
CA MET A 19 -8.91 -17.83 -9.02
C MET A 19 -7.39 -17.99 -9.13
N CYS A 20 -6.66 -16.89 -8.96
CA CYS A 20 -5.20 -16.85 -8.97
C CYS A 20 -4.73 -15.64 -8.17
N THR A 21 -3.64 -15.76 -7.42
CA THR A 21 -3.04 -14.65 -6.68
C THR A 21 -2.61 -13.49 -7.57
N GLY A 22 -2.27 -13.74 -8.82
CA GLY A 22 -2.04 -12.68 -9.81
C GLY A 22 -3.24 -11.78 -10.11
N ARG A 23 -4.44 -12.12 -9.59
CA ARG A 23 -5.63 -11.25 -9.63
C ARG A 23 -5.77 -10.37 -8.40
N VAL A 24 -4.94 -10.58 -7.39
CA VAL A 24 -4.92 -9.69 -6.22
C VAL A 24 -4.37 -8.35 -6.66
N ASP A 25 -5.13 -7.31 -6.38
CA ASP A 25 -4.86 -5.94 -6.78
C ASP A 25 -4.56 -5.09 -5.56
N LEU A 26 -3.75 -4.07 -5.70
CA LEU A 26 -3.52 -3.06 -4.65
C LEU A 26 -4.85 -2.49 -4.12
N ALA A 27 -5.86 -2.31 -5.00
CA ALA A 27 -7.18 -1.87 -4.59
C ALA A 27 -7.84 -2.81 -3.58
N PHE A 28 -7.65 -4.13 -3.67
CA PHE A 28 -8.19 -5.08 -2.69
C PHE A 28 -7.52 -4.90 -1.33
N ILE A 29 -6.20 -4.69 -1.34
CA ILE A 29 -5.40 -4.50 -0.14
C ILE A 29 -5.84 -3.22 0.59
N PHE A 30 -5.77 -2.07 -0.09
CA PHE A 30 -6.09 -0.78 0.51
C PHE A 30 -7.58 -0.65 0.86
N ARG A 31 -8.48 -1.27 0.09
CA ARG A 31 -9.89 -1.35 0.45
C ARG A 31 -10.13 -2.19 1.72
N ALA A 32 -9.38 -3.26 1.93
CA ALA A 32 -9.48 -4.04 3.16
C ALA A 32 -9.05 -3.21 4.38
N LEU A 33 -7.92 -2.48 4.28
CA LEU A 33 -7.44 -1.59 5.33
C LEU A 33 -8.43 -0.44 5.60
N LEU A 34 -8.98 0.21 4.57
CA LEU A 34 -10.04 1.22 4.68
C LEU A 34 -11.31 0.72 5.38
N ASN A 35 -11.60 -0.59 5.24
CA ASN A 35 -12.71 -1.24 5.94
C ASN A 35 -12.30 -1.81 7.31
N GLY A 36 -11.24 -1.28 7.92
CA GLY A 36 -10.83 -1.57 9.28
C GLY A 36 -10.23 -2.97 9.47
N LYS A 37 -9.51 -3.49 8.47
CA LYS A 37 -8.69 -4.69 8.64
C LYS A 37 -7.29 -4.28 9.05
N ASP A 38 -6.74 -4.96 10.06
CA ASP A 38 -5.43 -4.65 10.63
C ASP A 38 -4.27 -5.16 9.79
N GLY A 39 -4.53 -6.09 8.86
CA GLY A 39 -3.54 -6.63 7.93
C GLY A 39 -4.17 -7.43 6.81
N VAL A 40 -3.40 -7.67 5.76
CA VAL A 40 -3.81 -8.44 4.57
C VAL A 40 -2.78 -9.54 4.30
N PHE A 41 -3.29 -10.77 4.20
CA PHE A 41 -2.48 -11.94 3.84
C PHE A 41 -2.84 -12.42 2.44
N ILE A 42 -1.83 -12.66 1.62
CA ILE A 42 -1.97 -13.21 0.27
C ILE A 42 -1.41 -14.62 0.27
N GLY A 43 -2.27 -15.62 0.09
CA GLY A 43 -1.85 -17.03 0.00
C GLY A 43 -1.79 -17.46 -1.46
N GLY A 44 -0.62 -17.82 -1.96
CA GLY A 44 -0.39 -18.24 -3.34
C GLY A 44 0.12 -19.67 -3.47
N CYS A 45 0.02 -20.26 -4.65
CA CYS A 45 0.69 -21.51 -4.96
C CYS A 45 2.21 -21.30 -5.06
N TRP A 46 2.99 -22.36 -4.90
CA TRP A 46 4.45 -22.30 -4.99
C TRP A 46 4.92 -21.81 -6.38
N PRO A 47 6.04 -21.08 -6.45
CA PRO A 47 6.70 -20.79 -7.72
C PRO A 47 6.99 -22.09 -8.49
N GLY A 48 6.63 -22.11 -9.79
CA GLY A 48 6.71 -23.32 -10.61
C GLY A 48 5.44 -24.18 -10.60
N GLU A 49 4.60 -24.13 -9.58
CA GLU A 49 3.30 -24.82 -9.52
C GLU A 49 2.12 -23.96 -10.02
N CYS A 50 2.39 -22.69 -10.30
CA CYS A 50 1.36 -21.75 -10.74
C CYS A 50 0.88 -22.10 -12.15
N HIS A 51 -0.44 -22.23 -12.33
CA HIS A 51 -1.03 -22.41 -13.65
C HIS A 51 -0.69 -21.25 -14.61
N TYR A 52 -0.57 -20.04 -14.09
CA TYR A 52 -0.17 -18.83 -14.84
C TYR A 52 1.31 -18.52 -14.60
N LEU A 53 2.20 -19.30 -15.19
CA LEU A 53 3.65 -19.30 -14.96
C LEU A 53 4.32 -17.94 -15.11
N THR A 54 3.80 -17.07 -15.96
CA THR A 54 4.43 -15.77 -16.27
C THR A 54 3.83 -14.58 -15.52
N GLN A 55 2.63 -14.71 -14.98
CA GLN A 55 1.88 -13.59 -14.41
C GLN A 55 1.33 -13.84 -13.00
N GLY A 56 1.05 -15.10 -12.65
CA GLY A 56 0.38 -15.46 -11.41
C GLY A 56 1.16 -15.03 -10.16
N ASN A 57 2.11 -15.84 -9.74
CA ASN A 57 2.90 -15.59 -8.53
C ASN A 57 3.76 -14.32 -8.64
N TYR A 58 4.30 -14.03 -9.81
CA TYR A 58 5.14 -12.86 -10.04
C TYR A 58 4.33 -11.56 -10.00
N GLY A 59 3.09 -11.55 -10.51
CA GLY A 59 2.19 -10.41 -10.33
C GLY A 59 1.84 -10.17 -8.86
N ALA A 60 1.59 -11.24 -8.10
CA ALA A 60 1.36 -11.14 -6.66
C ALA A 60 2.59 -10.62 -5.92
N LEU A 61 3.79 -11.01 -6.33
CA LEU A 61 5.05 -10.56 -5.73
C LEU A 61 5.30 -9.08 -6.00
N SER A 62 5.06 -8.59 -7.23
CA SER A 62 5.06 -7.14 -7.53
C SER A 62 4.06 -6.38 -6.65
N THR A 63 2.83 -6.87 -6.56
CA THR A 63 1.78 -6.27 -5.73
C THR A 63 2.20 -6.21 -4.25
N LEU A 64 2.88 -7.25 -3.74
CA LEU A 64 3.42 -7.27 -2.37
C LEU A 64 4.44 -6.16 -2.15
N HIS A 65 5.48 -6.09 -3.00
CA HIS A 65 6.56 -5.11 -2.83
C HIS A 65 6.05 -3.67 -2.96
N ILE A 66 5.26 -3.39 -4.01
CA ILE A 66 4.67 -2.06 -4.20
C ILE A 66 3.73 -1.72 -3.04
N GLY A 67 2.90 -2.67 -2.60
CA GLY A 67 1.99 -2.48 -1.47
C GLY A 67 2.72 -2.19 -0.17
N ARG A 68 3.82 -2.89 0.13
CA ARG A 68 4.66 -2.63 1.31
C ARG A 68 5.30 -1.24 1.25
N LYS A 69 5.84 -0.86 0.10
CA LYS A 69 6.43 0.47 -0.09
C LYS A 69 5.39 1.58 0.08
N LEU A 70 4.16 1.37 -0.39
CA LEU A 70 3.05 2.29 -0.17
C LEU A 70 2.64 2.39 1.31
N LEU A 71 2.64 1.27 2.05
CA LEU A 71 2.38 1.28 3.48
C LEU A 71 3.45 2.09 4.23
N GLU A 72 4.73 1.84 3.96
CA GLU A 72 5.85 2.60 4.54
C GLU A 72 5.71 4.10 4.26
N MET A 73 5.40 4.48 3.03
CA MET A 73 5.23 5.87 2.64
C MET A 73 4.12 6.59 3.41
N ILE A 74 3.07 5.88 3.80
CA ILE A 74 1.98 6.44 4.63
C ILE A 74 2.16 6.14 6.12
N GLU A 75 3.38 5.75 6.53
CA GLU A 75 3.80 5.50 7.92
C GLU A 75 3.10 4.32 8.59
N LEU A 76 2.63 3.36 7.80
CA LEU A 76 2.12 2.09 8.29
C LEU A 76 3.18 1.00 8.20
N SER A 77 3.16 0.06 9.14
CA SER A 77 4.07 -1.09 9.10
C SER A 77 3.85 -1.92 7.82
N PRO A 78 4.92 -2.19 7.03
CA PRO A 78 4.84 -3.07 5.86
C PRO A 78 4.50 -4.51 6.22
N ASP A 79 4.71 -4.92 7.48
CA ASP A 79 4.39 -6.26 7.98
C ASP A 79 2.88 -6.51 8.12
N ARG A 80 2.05 -5.48 7.94
CA ARG A 80 0.60 -5.61 7.78
C ARG A 80 0.19 -6.25 6.46
N LEU A 81 1.12 -6.35 5.51
CA LEU A 81 0.94 -7.02 4.24
C LEU A 81 1.95 -8.16 4.07
N ARG A 82 1.45 -9.39 3.91
CA ARG A 82 2.27 -10.58 3.72
C ARG A 82 1.78 -11.43 2.55
N LEU A 83 2.73 -11.98 1.81
CA LEU A 83 2.51 -13.04 0.84
C LEU A 83 3.26 -14.28 1.28
N ASP A 84 2.61 -15.42 1.20
CA ASP A 84 3.25 -16.70 1.44
C ASP A 84 2.77 -17.76 0.44
N TYR A 85 3.58 -18.77 0.22
CA TYR A 85 3.29 -19.85 -0.72
C TYR A 85 2.77 -21.07 0.02
N ILE A 86 1.59 -21.54 -0.38
CA ILE A 86 0.88 -22.65 0.26
C ILE A 86 0.17 -23.45 -0.85
N SER A 87 0.52 -24.71 -0.98
CA SER A 87 -0.20 -25.61 -1.88
C SER A 87 -1.57 -26.00 -1.31
N ALA A 88 -2.52 -26.36 -2.18
CA ALA A 88 -3.86 -26.78 -1.76
C ALA A 88 -3.86 -28.01 -0.82
N SER A 89 -2.83 -28.84 -0.88
CA SER A 89 -2.64 -30.00 0.00
C SER A 89 -2.05 -29.69 1.38
N GLU A 90 -1.43 -28.51 1.57
CA GLU A 90 -0.67 -28.15 2.76
C GLU A 90 -1.55 -27.47 3.83
N GLY A 91 -2.58 -28.17 4.33
CA GLY A 91 -3.49 -27.64 5.35
C GLY A 91 -2.79 -27.25 6.66
N SER A 92 -1.79 -28.03 7.11
CA SER A 92 -1.03 -27.72 8.32
C SER A 92 -0.22 -26.44 8.14
N ARG A 93 0.50 -26.30 7.02
CA ARG A 93 1.25 -25.09 6.67
C ARG A 93 0.34 -23.87 6.62
N TYR A 94 -0.87 -24.00 6.04
CA TYR A 94 -1.85 -22.93 6.04
C TYR A 94 -2.16 -22.45 7.46
N ALA A 95 -2.44 -23.38 8.38
CA ALA A 95 -2.75 -23.03 9.77
C ALA A 95 -1.56 -22.35 10.47
N GLU A 96 -0.34 -22.86 10.29
CA GLU A 96 0.89 -22.28 10.86
C GLU A 96 1.10 -20.84 10.37
N VAL A 97 1.08 -20.62 9.06
CA VAL A 97 1.37 -19.32 8.46
C VAL A 97 0.30 -18.27 8.81
N ILE A 98 -0.97 -18.67 8.84
CA ILE A 98 -2.07 -17.78 9.23
C ILE A 98 -2.01 -17.43 10.71
N ASN A 99 -1.69 -18.39 11.59
CA ASN A 99 -1.53 -18.14 13.02
C ASN A 99 -0.34 -17.21 13.29
N ASP A 100 0.79 -17.43 12.62
CA ASP A 100 1.97 -16.57 12.71
C ASP A 100 1.66 -15.13 12.24
N PHE A 101 1.02 -14.99 11.08
CA PHE A 101 0.63 -13.68 10.57
C PHE A 101 -0.35 -12.95 11.50
N SER A 102 -1.38 -13.67 11.99
CA SER A 102 -2.33 -13.09 12.96
C SER A 102 -1.63 -12.62 14.23
N SER A 103 -0.68 -13.41 14.74
CA SER A 103 0.11 -13.04 15.92
C SER A 103 0.95 -11.79 15.70
N LYS A 104 1.60 -11.67 14.52
CA LYS A 104 2.37 -10.47 14.14
C LYS A 104 1.49 -9.24 14.04
N VAL A 105 0.34 -9.33 13.35
CA VAL A 105 -0.60 -8.21 13.22
C VAL A 105 -1.15 -7.79 14.59
N LYS A 106 -1.45 -8.74 15.48
CA LYS A 106 -1.86 -8.45 16.87
C LYS A 106 -0.76 -7.73 17.66
N ALA A 107 0.49 -8.11 17.46
CA ALA A 107 1.63 -7.44 18.11
C ALA A 107 1.83 -6.00 17.60
N LEU A 108 1.54 -5.73 16.33
CA LEU A 108 1.53 -4.37 15.79
C LEU A 108 0.38 -3.52 16.34
N GLY A 109 -0.66 -4.14 16.88
CA GLY A 109 -1.86 -3.47 17.36
C GLY A 109 -2.83 -3.07 16.24
N PRO A 110 -3.96 -2.43 16.59
CA PRO A 110 -4.96 -1.99 15.61
C PRO A 110 -4.35 -1.02 14.60
N LEU A 111 -4.84 -1.10 13.34
CA LEU A 111 -4.35 -0.29 12.23
C LEU A 111 -4.35 1.20 12.57
N GLY A 112 -3.22 1.85 12.37
CA GLY A 112 -2.98 3.26 12.69
C GLY A 112 -2.75 3.53 14.17
N LYS A 113 -3.50 2.91 15.08
CA LYS A 113 -3.28 3.09 16.53
C LYS A 113 -1.94 2.49 16.98
N GLY A 114 -1.55 1.36 16.40
CA GLY A 114 -0.24 0.75 16.64
C GLY A 114 0.92 1.64 16.18
N GLU A 115 0.70 2.44 15.15
CA GLU A 115 1.67 3.40 14.60
C GLU A 115 1.52 4.83 15.18
N GLY A 116 0.54 5.06 16.06
CA GLY A 116 0.30 6.38 16.66
C GLY A 116 -0.32 7.40 15.71
N ILE A 117 -0.99 6.94 14.64
CA ILE A 117 -1.63 7.80 13.64
C ILE A 117 -3.08 8.04 14.03
N ASP A 118 -3.54 9.30 13.98
CA ASP A 118 -4.94 9.66 14.16
C ASP A 118 -5.84 9.00 13.12
N GLU A 119 -7.05 8.57 13.51
CA GLU A 119 -7.97 7.83 12.65
C GLU A 119 -8.39 8.63 11.39
N THR A 120 -8.57 9.95 11.53
CA THR A 120 -8.95 10.83 10.42
C THR A 120 -7.80 10.97 9.43
N VAL A 121 -6.57 11.15 9.95
CA VAL A 121 -5.34 11.22 9.14
C VAL A 121 -5.09 9.91 8.43
N LEU A 122 -5.20 8.79 9.14
CA LEU A 122 -5.05 7.44 8.58
C LEU A 122 -6.02 7.20 7.42
N ARG A 123 -7.30 7.48 7.65
CA ARG A 123 -8.34 7.29 6.63
C ARG A 123 -8.02 8.10 5.37
N ARG A 124 -7.63 9.36 5.53
CA ARG A 124 -7.25 10.23 4.39
C ARG A 124 -6.04 9.68 3.64
N LYS A 125 -4.98 9.27 4.35
CA LYS A 125 -3.79 8.66 3.75
C LYS A 125 -4.15 7.41 2.92
N LEU A 126 -4.97 6.52 3.47
CA LEU A 126 -5.44 5.31 2.79
C LEU A 126 -6.32 5.62 1.58
N GLU A 127 -7.24 6.59 1.67
CA GLU A 127 -8.11 7.01 0.56
C GLU A 127 -7.31 7.60 -0.60
N VAL A 128 -6.29 8.42 -0.32
CA VAL A 128 -5.40 8.96 -1.34
C VAL A 128 -4.68 7.85 -2.10
N VAL A 129 -4.07 6.89 -1.39
CA VAL A 129 -3.40 5.76 -2.03
C VAL A 129 -4.39 4.92 -2.81
N TYR A 130 -5.56 4.59 -2.23
CA TYR A 130 -6.60 3.82 -2.90
C TYR A 130 -7.05 4.47 -4.22
N ASN A 131 -7.27 5.78 -4.23
CA ASN A 131 -7.68 6.52 -5.42
C ASN A 131 -6.58 6.59 -6.50
N LEU A 132 -5.32 6.50 -6.10
CA LEU A 132 -4.18 6.46 -7.01
C LEU A 132 -3.85 5.06 -7.55
N VAL A 133 -4.47 4.00 -7.06
CA VAL A 133 -4.19 2.62 -7.51
C VAL A 133 -4.24 2.48 -9.04
N PRO A 134 -5.22 3.03 -9.79
CA PRO A 134 -5.23 2.90 -11.25
C PRO A 134 -3.97 3.47 -11.91
N TYR A 135 -3.48 4.61 -11.40
CA TYR A 135 -2.25 5.23 -11.87
C TYR A 135 -1.02 4.39 -11.48
N ILE A 136 -0.94 3.93 -10.23
CA ILE A 136 0.17 3.10 -9.74
C ILE A 136 0.28 1.81 -10.56
N LYS A 137 -0.84 1.19 -10.93
CA LYS A 137 -0.85 0.03 -11.83
C LYS A 137 -0.34 0.34 -13.24
N LEU A 138 -0.58 1.54 -13.73
CA LEU A 138 0.01 1.97 -15.00
C LEU A 138 1.53 2.08 -14.88
N VAL A 139 2.02 2.69 -13.80
CA VAL A 139 3.47 2.77 -13.50
C VAL A 139 4.07 1.37 -13.38
N GLU A 140 3.43 0.48 -12.61
CA GLU A 140 3.86 -0.93 -12.48
C GLU A 140 4.03 -1.58 -13.86
N ARG A 141 3.01 -1.48 -14.70
CA ARG A 141 3.01 -2.10 -16.01
C ARG A 141 4.08 -1.55 -16.96
N GLU A 142 4.32 -0.25 -16.94
CA GLU A 142 5.19 0.41 -17.92
C GLU A 142 6.63 0.59 -17.44
N ARG A 143 6.86 0.74 -16.13
CA ARG A 143 8.17 1.14 -15.58
C ARG A 143 8.77 0.15 -14.59
N LEU A 144 7.97 -0.70 -13.94
CA LEU A 144 8.44 -1.63 -12.90
C LEU A 144 8.46 -3.09 -13.40
N ARG A 145 8.89 -3.29 -14.65
CA ARG A 145 8.95 -4.63 -15.24
C ARG A 145 10.23 -5.34 -14.86
N VAL A 146 10.08 -6.52 -14.29
CA VAL A 146 11.21 -7.44 -14.05
C VAL A 146 11.25 -8.46 -15.19
N PRO A 147 12.31 -8.45 -16.03
CA PRO A 147 12.39 -9.31 -17.21
C PRO A 147 12.58 -10.78 -16.86
N VAL A 148 13.32 -11.06 -15.79
CA VAL A 148 13.60 -12.43 -15.33
C VAL A 148 12.52 -12.89 -14.36
N ARG A 149 11.89 -14.03 -14.65
CA ARG A 149 10.82 -14.60 -13.85
C ARG A 149 11.36 -15.53 -12.77
N SER A 150 11.96 -14.96 -11.72
CA SER A 150 12.37 -15.68 -10.51
C SER A 150 12.10 -14.81 -9.27
N VAL A 151 11.93 -15.45 -8.13
CA VAL A 151 11.69 -14.75 -6.85
C VAL A 151 12.89 -13.87 -6.50
N GLU A 152 14.09 -14.38 -6.74
CA GLU A 152 15.37 -13.69 -6.48
C GLU A 152 15.49 -12.42 -7.32
N ALA A 153 15.14 -12.48 -8.62
CA ALA A 153 15.20 -11.33 -9.52
C ALA A 153 14.17 -10.26 -9.12
N TYR A 154 12.96 -10.66 -8.67
CA TYR A 154 11.96 -9.72 -8.18
C TYR A 154 12.41 -9.06 -6.89
N ASN A 155 12.87 -9.83 -5.91
CA ASN A 155 13.39 -9.26 -4.66
C ASN A 155 14.57 -8.30 -4.96
N ALA A 156 15.54 -8.71 -5.76
CA ALA A 156 16.69 -7.88 -6.12
C ALA A 156 16.28 -6.56 -6.80
N PHE A 157 15.28 -6.59 -7.68
CA PHE A 157 14.79 -5.38 -8.33
C PHE A 157 14.08 -4.46 -7.33
N PHE A 158 13.15 -5.00 -6.53
CA PHE A 158 12.36 -4.20 -5.59
C PHE A 158 13.15 -3.73 -4.36
N ASP A 159 14.32 -4.33 -4.09
CA ASP A 159 15.27 -3.89 -3.06
C ASP A 159 16.37 -2.96 -3.63
N SER A 160 16.27 -2.54 -4.91
CA SER A 160 17.30 -1.74 -5.57
C SER A 160 17.04 -0.23 -5.47
N ASP A 161 18.14 0.55 -5.51
CA ASP A 161 18.10 2.01 -5.62
C ASP A 161 17.35 2.49 -6.88
N GLU A 162 17.38 1.69 -7.97
CA GLU A 162 16.65 1.97 -9.20
C GLU A 162 15.12 1.98 -8.95
N PHE A 163 14.63 0.97 -8.25
CA PHE A 163 13.21 0.92 -7.87
C PHE A 163 12.85 2.10 -6.97
N ASP A 164 13.65 2.37 -5.93
CA ASP A 164 13.40 3.48 -5.02
C ASP A 164 13.32 4.82 -5.74
N LYS A 165 14.22 5.07 -6.69
CA LYS A 165 14.21 6.27 -7.52
C LYS A 165 12.96 6.36 -8.38
N ILE A 166 12.61 5.30 -9.11
CA ILE A 166 11.40 5.27 -9.95
C ILE A 166 10.15 5.47 -9.09
N PHE A 167 10.10 4.82 -7.92
CA PHE A 167 8.97 4.93 -7.00
C PHE A 167 8.83 6.35 -6.47
N GLN A 168 9.94 6.97 -6.06
CA GLN A 168 9.95 8.35 -5.58
C GLN A 168 9.46 9.32 -6.67
N ASP A 169 10.05 9.25 -7.86
CA ASP A 169 9.76 10.18 -8.96
C ASP A 169 8.33 10.04 -9.51
N LEU A 170 7.80 8.83 -9.57
CA LEU A 170 6.52 8.57 -10.24
C LEU A 170 5.35 8.33 -9.30
N VAL A 171 5.59 7.83 -8.09
CA VAL A 171 4.51 7.47 -7.16
C VAL A 171 4.44 8.42 -5.97
N ALA A 172 5.54 8.59 -5.23
CA ALA A 172 5.54 9.39 -4.00
C ALA A 172 5.12 10.84 -4.27
N ASP A 173 5.69 11.48 -5.28
CA ASP A 173 5.32 12.85 -5.68
C ASP A 173 3.84 12.98 -6.03
N LYS A 174 3.23 11.94 -6.62
CA LYS A 174 1.78 11.95 -6.95
C LYS A 174 0.89 11.74 -5.73
N VAL A 175 1.35 10.96 -4.77
CA VAL A 175 0.63 10.79 -3.49
C VAL A 175 0.64 12.09 -2.70
N GLU A 176 1.79 12.75 -2.58
CA GLU A 176 1.92 14.06 -1.92
C GLU A 176 1.01 15.09 -2.59
N LEU A 177 1.08 15.20 -3.92
CA LEU A 177 0.21 16.10 -4.69
C LEU A 177 -1.28 15.80 -4.45
N SER A 178 -1.66 14.52 -4.48
CA SER A 178 -3.06 14.11 -4.29
C SER A 178 -3.56 14.42 -2.87
N GLN A 179 -2.71 14.29 -1.85
CA GLN A 179 -3.05 14.69 -0.48
C GLN A 179 -3.36 16.19 -0.40
N ILE A 180 -2.46 17.04 -0.90
CA ILE A 180 -2.62 18.49 -0.93
C ILE A 180 -3.89 18.88 -1.70
N MET A 181 -4.08 18.35 -2.89
CA MET A 181 -5.25 18.63 -3.73
C MET A 181 -6.57 18.24 -3.07
N THR A 182 -6.58 17.12 -2.34
CA THR A 182 -7.79 16.68 -1.62
C THR A 182 -8.16 17.67 -0.52
N ILE A 183 -7.18 18.15 0.25
CA ILE A 183 -7.40 19.13 1.32
C ILE A 183 -7.87 20.46 0.75
N LEU A 184 -7.16 20.99 -0.27
CA LEU A 184 -7.44 22.30 -0.84
C LEU A 184 -8.74 22.37 -1.63
N ARG A 185 -9.25 21.23 -2.12
CA ARG A 185 -10.60 21.16 -2.72
C ARG A 185 -11.71 21.31 -1.69
N GLU A 186 -11.48 20.95 -0.44
CA GLU A 186 -12.46 21.13 0.64
C GLU A 186 -12.49 22.59 1.10
N LYS A 187 -11.33 23.21 1.26
CA LYS A 187 -11.19 24.63 1.67
C LYS A 187 -9.78 25.15 1.42
N PRO A 188 -9.62 26.46 1.18
CA PRO A 188 -8.30 27.10 1.20
C PRO A 188 -7.61 26.93 2.57
N CYS A 189 -6.33 26.58 2.56
CA CYS A 189 -5.57 26.32 3.78
C CYS A 189 -4.21 27.05 3.76
N SER A 190 -3.74 27.43 4.97
CA SER A 190 -2.36 27.88 5.17
C SER A 190 -1.40 26.67 5.23
N ALA A 191 -0.10 26.91 5.08
CA ALA A 191 0.91 25.86 5.20
C ALA A 191 0.89 25.20 6.59
N GLY A 192 0.61 25.98 7.65
CA GLY A 192 0.46 25.44 9.00
C GLY A 192 -0.73 24.50 9.14
N GLU A 193 -1.91 24.88 8.63
CA GLU A 193 -3.09 24.01 8.65
C GLU A 193 -2.86 22.72 7.86
N ILE A 194 -2.18 22.79 6.70
CA ILE A 194 -1.84 21.60 5.91
C ILE A 194 -0.84 20.71 6.67
N SER A 195 0.18 21.30 7.30
CA SER A 195 1.13 20.59 8.16
C SER A 195 0.42 19.76 9.23
N GLU A 196 -0.53 20.35 9.94
CA GLU A 196 -1.33 19.66 10.97
C GLU A 196 -2.20 18.55 10.39
N ILE A 197 -2.84 18.80 9.22
CA ILE A 197 -3.76 17.86 8.57
C ILE A 197 -3.03 16.63 8.03
N ILE A 198 -1.84 16.83 7.42
CA ILE A 198 -1.05 15.76 6.81
C ILE A 198 -0.19 15.03 7.85
N GLY A 199 0.15 15.69 8.96
CA GLY A 199 1.03 15.17 10.01
C GLY A 199 2.52 15.28 9.65
N VAL A 200 2.91 16.31 8.89
CA VAL A 200 4.30 16.61 8.51
C VAL A 200 4.77 17.90 9.19
N THR A 201 6.07 18.20 9.14
CA THR A 201 6.57 19.48 9.66
C THR A 201 6.12 20.66 8.80
N PRO A 202 5.98 21.89 9.37
CA PRO A 202 5.62 23.08 8.59
C PRO A 202 6.58 23.37 7.43
N GLY A 203 7.87 23.03 7.56
CA GLY A 203 8.85 23.17 6.50
C GLY A 203 8.63 22.22 5.34
N GLU A 204 8.29 20.97 5.62
CA GLU A 204 7.94 19.97 4.60
C GLU A 204 6.65 20.35 3.88
N ALA A 205 5.62 20.75 4.63
CA ALA A 205 4.35 21.22 4.05
C ALA A 205 4.58 22.43 3.13
N ALA A 206 5.38 23.42 3.54
CA ALA A 206 5.70 24.58 2.71
C ALA A 206 6.46 24.18 1.44
N ASN A 207 7.41 23.23 1.51
CA ASN A 207 8.15 22.75 0.35
C ASN A 207 7.23 22.00 -0.64
N GLN A 208 6.32 21.16 -0.14
CA GLN A 208 5.34 20.45 -0.97
C GLN A 208 4.38 21.42 -1.66
N LEU A 209 3.86 22.42 -0.92
CA LEU A 209 2.96 23.45 -1.48
C LEU A 209 3.66 24.28 -2.54
N ASN A 210 4.88 24.73 -2.31
CA ASN A 210 5.65 25.50 -3.29
C ASN A 210 5.92 24.68 -4.55
N ARG A 211 6.23 23.39 -4.43
CA ARG A 211 6.42 22.48 -5.56
C ARG A 211 5.12 22.32 -6.34
N THR A 212 4.00 22.13 -5.67
CA THR A 212 2.66 22.00 -6.27
C THR A 212 2.21 23.29 -6.97
N ALA A 213 2.51 24.46 -6.37
CA ALA A 213 2.22 25.76 -6.97
C ALA A 213 3.04 26.00 -8.25
N ARG A 214 4.33 25.63 -8.26
CA ARG A 214 5.17 25.70 -9.46
C ARG A 214 4.67 24.81 -10.60
N GLN A 215 3.94 23.74 -10.29
CA GLN A 215 3.30 22.87 -11.28
C GLN A 215 1.97 23.44 -11.79
N GLY A 216 1.47 24.55 -11.22
CA GLY A 216 0.25 25.22 -11.65
C GLY A 216 -1.06 24.58 -11.17
N PHE A 217 -1.00 23.68 -10.16
CA PHE A 217 -2.21 23.05 -9.62
C PHE A 217 -2.87 23.85 -8.51
N ILE A 218 -2.08 24.69 -7.81
CA ILE A 218 -2.55 25.54 -6.73
C ILE A 218 -1.92 26.93 -6.86
N GLU A 219 -2.55 27.92 -6.27
CA GLU A 219 -2.02 29.27 -6.15
C GLU A 219 -2.06 29.75 -4.69
N PHE A 220 -1.24 30.74 -4.38
CA PHE A 220 -1.21 31.38 -3.07
C PHE A 220 -1.99 32.69 -3.14
N ASP A 221 -3.09 32.77 -2.39
CA ASP A 221 -3.87 34.00 -2.23
C ASP A 221 -3.23 34.86 -1.13
N GLU A 222 -2.55 35.92 -1.54
CA GLU A 222 -1.88 36.86 -0.63
C GLU A 222 -2.87 37.60 0.28
N SER A 223 -4.12 37.81 -0.17
CA SER A 223 -5.13 38.53 0.62
C SER A 223 -5.61 37.71 1.82
N GLN A 224 -5.67 36.41 1.67
CA GLN A 224 -6.09 35.46 2.72
C GLN A 224 -4.91 34.72 3.37
N MET A 225 -3.70 34.88 2.85
CA MET A 225 -2.50 34.13 3.27
C MET A 225 -2.73 32.61 3.24
N ARG A 226 -3.39 32.12 2.17
CA ARG A 226 -3.81 30.71 2.01
C ARG A 226 -3.54 30.22 0.61
N PHE A 227 -3.34 28.90 0.50
CA PHE A 227 -3.29 28.21 -0.79
C PHE A 227 -4.69 27.77 -1.20
N CYS A 228 -4.99 27.85 -2.50
CA CYS A 228 -6.23 27.37 -3.11
C CYS A 228 -5.93 26.63 -4.41
N VAL A 229 -6.89 25.82 -4.87
CA VAL A 229 -6.81 25.15 -6.18
C VAL A 229 -7.08 26.18 -7.27
N VAL A 230 -6.29 26.14 -8.35
CA VAL A 230 -6.47 26.99 -9.55
C VAL A 230 -7.72 26.60 -10.31
#